data_a70d348cf30467f67e4ba429621593dc
#
_entry.id   a70d348cf30467f67e4ba429621593dc
#
_cell.length_a   1.000
_cell.length_b   1.000
_cell.length_c   1.000
_cell.angle_alpha   90.00
_cell.angle_beta   90.00
_cell.angle_gamma   90.00
#
_symmetry.space_group_name_H-M   'P 1'
#
loop_
_entity.id
_entity.type
_entity.pdbx_description
1 polymer ?
#
loop_
_entity_poly.entity_id
_entity_poly.type
_entity_poly.pdbx_seq_one_letter_code
_entity_poly.pdbx_strand_id
1 'polypeptide(L)'
;MPGLPIGSHSRLQRRTAVSAEINPLLRVKKKGRIACVNKTVIISLLRKVFLIDTLIPVEQTELLMAVFGAFDENIKLIEHELEVSVISRGQELKISGEPENVGVATRTIGALLAMAGRGEAIGTQTVQYVIGLARENRESEVHTMSRDVLCITAKGKPVKAKTLGQKRYMEAIRKNTIVMGVGPAGTGKTYLAVAAAVAAFRDKQVSRIILTRPAVEAGEKLGFLPGDLQSKVDPYLRPLYDGLFDMLGADNFTKYQERGSIEVAPLAYMRGRTLDDSFIILDEAQNTTPEQMKMFLTRLGFGSKAVITGDITQIDLPGGKQSGLREALRVLDHVEGIAQCYLTEKDVVRHELVQRIVKAYAEYESKKPKDRPEAKPHRFVRRREEK
;
A
#
# COMPACT_ATOMS: atom_id res chain seq x y z
N MET A 1 49.96 33.98 -8.56
CA MET A 1 51.04 33.00 -8.83
C MET A 1 50.64 31.68 -8.20
N PRO A 2 51.03 30.52 -8.76
CA PRO A 2 50.16 29.71 -9.63
C PRO A 2 49.75 28.41 -8.91
N GLY A 3 48.66 27.91 -9.20
CA GLY A 3 48.06 26.88 -9.93
C GLY A 3 48.81 25.60 -10.20
N LEU A 4 48.29 24.46 -9.76
CA LEU A 4 48.61 23.15 -10.35
C LEU A 4 47.34 22.29 -10.40
N PRO A 5 47.09 21.56 -11.49
CA PRO A 5 45.91 20.77 -11.72
C PRO A 5 46.09 19.36 -11.18
N ILE A 6 45.02 18.81 -10.58
CA ILE A 6 44.98 17.41 -10.16
C ILE A 6 44.36 16.59 -11.27
N GLY A 7 45.13 15.63 -11.79
CA GLY A 7 44.83 14.79 -12.92
C GLY A 7 43.74 13.78 -12.70
N SER A 8 42.85 13.75 -13.67
CA SER A 8 41.86 12.70 -13.94
C SER A 8 42.54 11.60 -14.79
N HIS A 9 43.13 10.59 -14.18
CA HIS A 9 43.60 9.38 -14.91
C HIS A 9 43.74 8.18 -13.96
N SER A 10 42.62 7.56 -13.53
CA SER A 10 42.68 6.24 -12.88
C SER A 10 41.49 5.32 -13.04
N ARG A 11 40.49 5.67 -13.86
CA ARG A 11 39.29 4.80 -14.05
C ARG A 11 39.21 4.04 -15.39
N LEU A 12 40.08 4.32 -16.35
CA LEU A 12 40.08 3.60 -17.64
C LEU A 12 41.03 2.42 -17.72
N GLN A 13 42.06 2.34 -16.88
CA GLN A 13 43.04 1.24 -16.97
C GLN A 13 42.63 -0.07 -16.29
N ARG A 14 41.57 -0.08 -15.47
CA ARG A 14 41.05 -1.33 -14.82
C ARG A 14 40.09 -2.13 -15.68
N ARG A 15 39.53 -1.57 -16.75
CA ARG A 15 38.62 -2.31 -17.66
C ARG A 15 39.32 -3.10 -18.75
N THR A 16 40.55 -2.80 -19.07
CA THR A 16 41.33 -3.48 -20.11
C THR A 16 42.11 -4.69 -19.58
N ALA A 17 42.44 -4.75 -18.28
CA ALA A 17 43.14 -5.88 -17.68
C ALA A 17 42.27 -7.15 -17.53
N VAL A 18 40.98 -7.01 -17.26
CA VAL A 18 40.06 -8.14 -17.07
C VAL A 18 39.72 -8.83 -18.39
N SER A 19 39.77 -8.11 -19.52
CA SER A 19 39.54 -8.68 -20.87
C SER A 19 40.71 -9.52 -21.38
N ALA A 20 41.93 -9.30 -20.87
CA ALA A 20 43.14 -10.00 -21.34
C ALA A 20 43.37 -11.36 -20.64
N GLU A 21 42.86 -11.54 -19.44
CA GLU A 21 43.01 -12.80 -18.66
C GLU A 21 42.00 -13.88 -18.96
N ILE A 22 40.87 -13.56 -19.62
CA ILE A 22 39.84 -14.54 -19.96
C ILE A 22 40.18 -15.36 -21.24
N ASN A 23 41.15 -14.90 -22.04
CA ASN A 23 41.49 -15.54 -23.30
C ASN A 23 42.32 -16.85 -23.21
N PRO A 24 43.09 -17.14 -22.14
CA PRO A 24 43.84 -18.41 -22.05
C PRO A 24 43.01 -19.63 -21.63
N LEU A 25 41.83 -19.42 -20.98
CA LEU A 25 41.02 -20.53 -20.46
C LEU A 25 40.09 -21.18 -21.50
N LEU A 26 40.02 -20.63 -22.71
CA LEU A 26 39.21 -21.12 -23.80
C LEU A 26 39.93 -22.08 -24.78
N ARG A 27 41.23 -22.42 -24.54
CA ARG A 27 41.98 -23.37 -25.37
C ARG A 27 42.44 -24.59 -24.57
N VAL A 28 41.54 -25.49 -24.24
CA VAL A 28 41.91 -26.87 -23.90
C VAL A 28 41.69 -27.74 -25.16
N LYS A 29 42.77 -27.89 -25.92
CA LYS A 29 42.84 -28.92 -26.99
C LYS A 29 43.01 -30.28 -26.37
N LYS A 30 41.99 -31.10 -26.32
CA LYS A 30 42.12 -32.56 -26.21
C LYS A 30 41.38 -33.20 -27.38
N LYS A 31 42.21 -33.79 -28.26
CA LYS A 31 41.84 -34.75 -29.32
C LYS A 31 40.38 -34.60 -29.88
N GLY A 32 40.20 -33.80 -30.89
CA GLY A 32 39.29 -34.10 -32.00
C GLY A 32 37.78 -33.94 -31.78
N ARG A 33 37.31 -33.41 -30.69
CA ARG A 33 35.85 -32.99 -30.55
C ARG A 33 35.79 -31.70 -29.73
N ILE A 34 35.25 -30.66 -30.36
CA ILE A 34 34.84 -29.43 -29.66
C ILE A 34 33.61 -29.81 -28.86
N ALA A 35 33.80 -30.05 -27.56
CA ALA A 35 32.68 -30.17 -26.65
C ALA A 35 32.08 -28.76 -26.52
N CYS A 36 30.87 -28.57 -27.02
CA CYS A 36 30.05 -27.39 -26.78
C CYS A 36 29.78 -27.34 -25.26
N VAL A 37 30.59 -26.63 -24.50
CA VAL A 37 30.33 -26.41 -23.07
C VAL A 37 29.06 -25.57 -23.00
N ASN A 38 28.03 -26.16 -22.42
CA ASN A 38 26.69 -25.57 -22.35
C ASN A 38 26.80 -24.19 -21.68
N LYS A 39 26.33 -23.15 -22.38
CA LYS A 39 26.38 -21.75 -21.92
C LYS A 39 25.87 -21.60 -20.48
N THR A 40 24.91 -22.45 -20.09
CA THR A 40 24.36 -22.54 -18.73
C THR A 40 25.38 -22.98 -17.67
N VAL A 41 26.31 -23.90 -18.03
CA VAL A 41 27.36 -24.37 -17.10
C VAL A 41 28.43 -23.31 -16.91
N ILE A 42 28.79 -22.56 -17.98
CA ILE A 42 29.74 -21.46 -17.87
C ILE A 42 29.15 -20.32 -17.02
N ILE A 43 27.87 -19.98 -17.20
CA ILE A 43 27.18 -18.96 -16.40
C ILE A 43 27.09 -19.39 -14.94
N SER A 44 26.80 -20.67 -14.64
CA SER A 44 26.74 -21.16 -13.26
C SER A 44 28.11 -21.21 -12.58
N LEU A 45 29.17 -21.49 -13.32
CA LEU A 45 30.55 -21.44 -12.81
C LEU A 45 31.04 -20.02 -12.60
N LEU A 46 30.70 -19.07 -13.48
CA LEU A 46 30.99 -17.65 -13.32
C LEU A 46 30.22 -17.03 -12.14
N ARG A 47 28.95 -17.44 -11.90
CA ARG A 47 28.19 -17.03 -10.71
C ARG A 47 28.86 -17.44 -9.40
N LYS A 48 29.46 -18.63 -9.32
CA LYS A 48 30.17 -19.08 -8.11
C LYS A 48 31.46 -18.31 -7.77
N VAL A 49 32.06 -17.61 -8.75
CA VAL A 49 33.33 -16.87 -8.57
C VAL A 49 33.13 -15.49 -7.95
N PHE A 50 31.90 -14.95 -7.91
CA PHE A 50 31.59 -13.60 -7.40
C PHE A 50 30.74 -13.57 -6.14
N LEU A 51 30.65 -14.69 -5.39
CA LEU A 51 29.97 -14.68 -4.10
C LEU A 51 30.83 -13.93 -3.07
N ILE A 52 30.21 -13.04 -2.32
CA ILE A 52 30.84 -12.37 -1.18
C ILE A 52 30.15 -12.80 0.11
N ASP A 53 30.90 -12.70 1.20
CA ASP A 53 30.42 -12.89 2.56
C ASP A 53 30.45 -11.55 3.29
N THR A 54 29.37 -11.22 3.99
CA THR A 54 29.32 -10.06 4.88
C THR A 54 28.88 -10.51 6.26
N LEU A 55 29.51 -9.98 7.31
CA LEU A 55 29.19 -10.25 8.70
C LEU A 55 28.46 -9.04 9.29
N ILE A 56 27.36 -9.29 9.97
CA ILE A 56 26.65 -8.28 10.77
C ILE A 56 26.78 -8.69 12.24
N PRO A 57 27.44 -7.90 13.09
CA PRO A 57 27.47 -8.15 14.52
C PRO A 57 26.09 -7.87 15.14
N VAL A 58 25.65 -8.73 16.05
CA VAL A 58 24.38 -8.58 16.77
C VAL A 58 24.62 -8.79 18.26
N GLU A 59 24.49 -7.72 19.01
CA GLU A 59 24.82 -7.72 20.44
C GLU A 59 23.78 -8.46 21.30
N GLN A 60 22.54 -8.57 20.84
CA GLN A 60 21.42 -9.14 21.61
C GLN A 60 20.72 -10.24 20.84
N THR A 61 20.70 -11.43 21.39
CA THR A 61 20.07 -12.63 20.78
C THR A 61 18.56 -12.47 20.63
N GLU A 62 17.90 -11.72 21.53
CA GLU A 62 16.46 -11.45 21.48
C GLU A 62 16.08 -10.69 20.21
N LEU A 63 16.93 -9.79 19.74
CA LEU A 63 16.71 -9.05 18.49
C LEU A 63 16.77 -9.97 17.27
N LEU A 64 17.67 -10.98 17.30
CA LEU A 64 17.73 -11.99 16.25
C LEU A 64 16.42 -12.79 16.18
N MET A 65 15.89 -13.24 17.31
CA MET A 65 14.63 -13.97 17.35
C MET A 65 13.47 -13.15 16.79
N ALA A 66 13.42 -11.86 17.13
CA ALA A 66 12.40 -10.95 16.60
C ALA A 66 12.53 -10.75 15.07
N VAL A 67 13.75 -10.65 14.55
CA VAL A 67 13.99 -10.50 13.10
C VAL A 67 13.75 -11.81 12.35
N PHE A 68 14.12 -12.97 12.91
CA PHE A 68 13.93 -14.27 12.28
C PHE A 68 12.44 -14.64 12.15
N GLY A 69 11.62 -14.23 13.14
CA GLY A 69 10.21 -14.58 13.19
C GLY A 69 9.95 -16.02 13.60
N ALA A 70 8.69 -16.41 13.62
CA ALA A 70 8.30 -17.76 13.96
C ALA A 70 8.82 -18.74 12.89
N PHE A 71 9.52 -19.81 13.34
CA PHE A 71 10.11 -20.84 12.43
C PHE A 71 11.01 -20.26 11.33
N ASP A 72 11.70 -19.15 11.59
CA ASP A 72 12.61 -18.45 10.66
C ASP A 72 11.92 -17.94 9.38
N GLU A 73 10.61 -17.70 9.42
CA GLU A 73 9.81 -17.31 8.26
C GLU A 73 10.32 -16.03 7.60
N ASN A 74 10.75 -15.06 8.40
CA ASN A 74 11.26 -13.77 7.91
C ASN A 74 12.62 -13.92 7.22
N ILE A 75 13.52 -14.74 7.78
CA ILE A 75 14.84 -14.98 7.17
C ILE A 75 14.69 -15.77 5.88
N LYS A 76 13.85 -16.82 5.87
CA LYS A 76 13.57 -17.59 4.66
C LYS A 76 12.99 -16.70 3.54
N LEU A 77 12.17 -15.71 3.90
CA LEU A 77 11.66 -14.73 2.95
C LEU A 77 12.78 -13.86 2.38
N ILE A 78 13.69 -13.37 3.22
CA ILE A 78 14.85 -12.58 2.79
C ILE A 78 15.76 -13.39 1.87
N GLU A 79 16.07 -14.63 2.25
CA GLU A 79 16.89 -15.53 1.44
C GLU A 79 16.29 -15.79 0.06
N HIS A 80 14.97 -16.04 0.03
CA HIS A 80 14.24 -16.31 -1.21
C HIS A 80 14.15 -15.06 -2.11
N GLU A 81 13.77 -13.90 -1.53
CA GLU A 81 13.54 -12.65 -2.30
C GLU A 81 14.84 -12.01 -2.82
N LEU A 82 15.95 -12.23 -2.12
CA LEU A 82 17.25 -11.63 -2.44
C LEU A 82 18.28 -12.63 -2.94
N GLU A 83 17.91 -13.91 -3.09
CA GLU A 83 18.83 -14.98 -3.53
C GLU A 83 20.13 -15.02 -2.71
N VAL A 84 20.04 -14.84 -1.40
CA VAL A 84 21.18 -14.88 -0.46
C VAL A 84 21.00 -16.03 0.52
N SER A 85 22.08 -16.42 1.20
CA SER A 85 22.05 -17.32 2.37
C SER A 85 22.40 -16.56 3.63
N VAL A 86 21.63 -16.73 4.70
CA VAL A 86 21.81 -16.05 5.98
C VAL A 86 22.02 -17.09 7.08
N ILE A 87 23.20 -17.13 7.68
CA ILE A 87 23.57 -18.09 8.72
C ILE A 87 23.88 -17.33 10.01
N SER A 88 23.22 -17.69 11.11
CA SER A 88 23.57 -17.20 12.44
C SER A 88 24.70 -18.01 13.04
N ARG A 89 25.75 -17.34 13.51
CA ARG A 89 26.87 -17.94 14.22
C ARG A 89 27.18 -17.15 15.49
N GLY A 90 26.59 -17.59 16.59
CA GLY A 90 26.75 -16.90 17.87
C GLY A 90 26.16 -15.47 17.82
N GLN A 91 27.00 -14.47 17.95
CA GLN A 91 26.59 -13.05 17.92
C GLN A 91 26.79 -12.37 16.54
N GLU A 92 26.90 -13.17 15.48
CA GLU A 92 27.12 -12.66 14.12
C GLU A 92 26.14 -13.32 13.14
N LEU A 93 25.68 -12.53 12.17
CA LEU A 93 24.96 -13.00 11.01
C LEU A 93 25.89 -12.97 9.81
N LYS A 94 26.12 -14.13 9.22
CA LYS A 94 26.85 -14.26 7.95
C LYS A 94 25.85 -14.23 6.80
N ILE A 95 25.99 -13.30 5.87
CA ILE A 95 25.19 -13.17 4.65
C ILE A 95 26.10 -13.50 3.47
N SER A 96 25.70 -14.46 2.65
CA SER A 96 26.46 -14.93 1.48
C SER A 96 25.62 -14.85 0.22
N GLY A 97 26.19 -14.32 -0.87
CA GLY A 97 25.48 -14.18 -2.15
C GLY A 97 26.18 -13.27 -3.14
N GLU A 98 25.46 -12.87 -4.20
CA GLU A 98 25.96 -11.87 -5.14
C GLU A 98 26.12 -10.49 -4.45
N PRO A 99 27.15 -9.68 -4.78
CA PRO A 99 27.47 -8.43 -4.06
C PRO A 99 26.31 -7.45 -3.94
N GLU A 100 25.51 -7.30 -4.99
CA GLU A 100 24.35 -6.41 -5.01
C GLU A 100 23.27 -6.91 -4.03
N ASN A 101 22.94 -8.20 -4.10
CA ASN A 101 21.94 -8.85 -3.25
C ASN A 101 22.38 -8.85 -1.77
N VAL A 102 23.64 -9.14 -1.49
CA VAL A 102 24.21 -9.07 -0.13
C VAL A 102 24.12 -7.65 0.41
N GLY A 103 24.40 -6.64 -0.42
CA GLY A 103 24.26 -5.24 -0.02
C GLY A 103 22.82 -4.88 0.38
N VAL A 104 21.84 -5.31 -0.41
CA VAL A 104 20.40 -5.11 -0.09
C VAL A 104 20.01 -5.88 1.17
N ALA A 105 20.44 -7.15 1.30
CA ALA A 105 20.14 -7.98 2.48
C ALA A 105 20.74 -7.38 3.76
N THR A 106 21.96 -6.88 3.70
CA THR A 106 22.63 -6.22 4.83
C THR A 106 21.87 -4.99 5.30
N ARG A 107 21.44 -4.11 4.37
CA ARG A 107 20.61 -2.93 4.71
C ARG A 107 19.25 -3.35 5.27
N THR A 108 18.60 -4.35 4.66
CA THR A 108 17.31 -4.88 5.14
C THR A 108 17.42 -5.39 6.56
N ILE A 109 18.38 -6.28 6.84
CA ILE A 109 18.54 -6.87 8.18
C ILE A 109 18.93 -5.79 9.19
N GLY A 110 19.80 -4.85 8.84
CA GLY A 110 20.15 -3.72 9.69
C GLY A 110 18.95 -2.86 10.08
N ALA A 111 18.07 -2.55 9.13
CA ALA A 111 16.83 -1.81 9.39
C ALA A 111 15.88 -2.61 10.30
N LEU A 112 15.71 -3.93 10.06
CA LEU A 112 14.88 -4.79 10.88
C LEU A 112 15.42 -4.94 12.32
N LEU A 113 16.72 -5.07 12.50
CA LEU A 113 17.35 -5.07 13.84
C LEU A 113 17.11 -3.77 14.59
N ALA A 114 17.20 -2.64 13.90
CA ALA A 114 16.89 -1.35 14.49
C ALA A 114 15.38 -1.21 14.85
N MET A 115 14.47 -1.82 14.10
CA MET A 115 13.04 -1.90 14.45
C MET A 115 12.82 -2.80 15.68
N ALA A 116 13.44 -3.98 15.71
CA ALA A 116 13.38 -4.90 16.84
C ALA A 116 13.89 -4.25 18.15
N GLY A 117 15.02 -3.51 18.07
CA GLY A 117 15.57 -2.77 19.19
C GLY A 117 14.64 -1.69 19.77
N ARG A 118 13.65 -1.25 19.00
CA ARG A 118 12.58 -0.34 19.45
C ARG A 118 11.32 -1.08 19.93
N GLY A 119 11.35 -2.41 20.01
CA GLY A 119 10.21 -3.23 20.42
C GLY A 119 9.09 -3.31 19.36
N GLU A 120 9.40 -3.07 18.09
CA GLU A 120 8.43 -3.17 17.01
C GLU A 120 8.23 -4.63 16.60
N ALA A 121 6.97 -5.04 16.37
CA ALA A 121 6.66 -6.36 15.85
C ALA A 121 7.07 -6.45 14.36
N ILE A 122 7.90 -7.44 14.04
CA ILE A 122 8.36 -7.71 12.68
C ILE A 122 7.60 -8.92 12.14
N GLY A 123 6.79 -8.69 11.12
CA GLY A 123 6.13 -9.75 10.37
C GLY A 123 6.56 -9.75 8.91
N THR A 124 6.16 -10.78 8.16
CA THR A 124 6.53 -10.96 6.74
C THR A 124 6.22 -9.75 5.86
N GLN A 125 5.09 -9.05 6.11
CA GLN A 125 4.74 -7.82 5.40
C GLN A 125 5.74 -6.67 5.65
N THR A 126 6.19 -6.53 6.90
CA THR A 126 7.22 -5.55 7.28
C THR A 126 8.52 -5.86 6.56
N VAL A 127 8.91 -7.15 6.53
CA VAL A 127 10.13 -7.60 5.84
C VAL A 127 10.07 -7.28 4.35
N GLN A 128 8.98 -7.63 3.66
CA GLN A 128 8.80 -7.33 2.23
C GLN A 128 8.88 -5.82 1.95
N TYR A 129 8.25 -5.02 2.80
CA TYR A 129 8.29 -3.57 2.67
C TYR A 129 9.71 -3.01 2.84
N VAL A 130 10.44 -3.48 3.86
CA VAL A 130 11.84 -3.05 4.11
C VAL A 130 12.77 -3.51 2.99
N ILE A 131 12.59 -4.71 2.43
CA ILE A 131 13.32 -5.16 1.23
C ILE A 131 13.09 -4.17 0.07
N GLY A 132 11.84 -3.77 -0.16
CA GLY A 132 11.51 -2.79 -1.19
C GLY A 132 12.23 -1.45 -1.00
N LEU A 133 12.26 -0.93 0.23
CA LEU A 133 12.98 0.29 0.58
C LEU A 133 14.50 0.14 0.43
N ALA A 134 15.05 -1.00 0.86
CA ALA A 134 16.48 -1.27 0.75
C ALA A 134 16.96 -1.39 -0.71
N ARG A 135 16.12 -1.91 -1.61
CA ARG A 135 16.39 -1.89 -3.07
C ARG A 135 16.45 -0.45 -3.63
N GLU A 136 15.70 0.47 -3.03
CA GLU A 136 15.68 1.90 -3.39
C GLU A 136 16.71 2.75 -2.60
N ASN A 137 17.51 2.16 -1.72
CA ASN A 137 18.41 2.82 -0.76
C ASN A 137 17.69 3.82 0.16
N ARG A 138 16.48 3.50 0.59
CA ARG A 138 15.60 4.33 1.43
C ARG A 138 15.25 3.68 2.77
N GLU A 139 15.99 2.65 3.18
CA GLU A 139 15.76 1.92 4.44
C GLU A 139 15.87 2.80 5.69
N SER A 140 16.64 3.88 5.62
CA SER A 140 16.75 4.85 6.71
C SER A 140 15.41 5.55 7.03
N GLU A 141 14.50 5.63 6.07
CA GLU A 141 13.19 6.25 6.26
C GLU A 141 12.27 5.42 7.18
N VAL A 142 12.56 4.13 7.37
CA VAL A 142 11.85 3.25 8.31
C VAL A 142 11.93 3.79 9.75
N HIS A 143 13.05 4.41 10.13
CA HIS A 143 13.21 5.00 11.47
C HIS A 143 12.19 6.10 11.78
N THR A 144 11.66 6.75 10.75
CA THR A 144 10.71 7.85 10.93
C THR A 144 9.26 7.37 11.09
N MET A 145 8.95 6.10 10.76
CA MET A 145 7.58 5.57 10.75
C MET A 145 7.07 5.18 12.15
N SER A 146 7.95 4.75 13.04
CA SER A 146 7.60 4.04 14.27
C SER A 146 7.19 4.92 15.45
N ARG A 147 7.45 6.22 15.41
CA ARG A 147 7.24 7.12 16.58
C ARG A 147 5.81 7.64 16.73
N ASP A 148 5.04 7.66 15.65
CA ASP A 148 3.72 8.30 15.62
C ASP A 148 2.58 7.30 15.79
N VAL A 149 2.12 7.10 17.03
CA VAL A 149 0.85 6.42 17.29
C VAL A 149 -0.28 7.39 16.93
N LEU A 150 -1.15 7.00 16.01
CA LEU A 150 -2.32 7.80 15.62
C LEU A 150 -3.46 7.65 16.65
N CYS A 151 -3.72 6.41 17.02
CA CYS A 151 -4.82 6.05 17.92
C CYS A 151 -4.50 4.69 18.59
N ILE A 152 -5.16 4.40 19.70
CA ILE A 152 -5.15 3.07 20.33
C ILE A 152 -6.52 2.45 20.12
N THR A 153 -6.58 1.23 19.58
CA THR A 153 -7.83 0.47 19.37
C THR A 153 -8.47 0.10 20.71
N ALA A 154 -9.73 -0.33 20.68
CA ALA A 154 -10.44 -0.81 21.87
C ALA A 154 -9.73 -2.02 22.53
N LYS A 155 -8.97 -2.79 21.75
CA LYS A 155 -8.16 -3.94 22.22
C LYS A 155 -6.75 -3.56 22.70
N GLY A 156 -6.46 -2.27 22.86
CA GLY A 156 -5.15 -1.78 23.31
C GLY A 156 -4.04 -1.82 22.22
N LYS A 157 -4.35 -2.10 20.97
CA LYS A 157 -3.35 -2.13 19.89
C LYS A 157 -3.10 -0.72 19.35
N PRO A 158 -1.83 -0.27 19.23
CA PRO A 158 -1.53 1.02 18.64
C PRO A 158 -1.72 0.99 17.11
N VAL A 159 -2.40 2.00 16.59
CA VAL A 159 -2.52 2.26 15.15
C VAL A 159 -1.39 3.19 14.72
N LYS A 160 -0.54 2.68 13.83
CA LYS A 160 0.64 3.38 13.31
C LYS A 160 0.69 3.26 11.79
N ALA A 161 1.40 4.16 11.13
CA ALA A 161 1.74 3.98 9.73
C ALA A 161 2.62 2.73 9.54
N LYS A 162 2.25 1.88 8.60
CA LYS A 162 3.04 0.70 8.19
C LYS A 162 3.88 0.96 6.94
N THR A 163 3.61 2.06 6.23
CA THR A 163 4.33 2.47 5.03
C THR A 163 4.57 3.97 5.03
N LEU A 164 5.51 4.43 4.21
CA LEU A 164 5.80 5.86 4.06
C LEU A 164 4.63 6.63 3.43
N GLY A 165 3.88 6.00 2.51
CA GLY A 165 2.66 6.58 1.95
C GLY A 165 1.61 6.80 3.03
N GLN A 166 1.40 5.80 3.90
CA GLN A 166 0.49 5.93 5.04
C GLN A 166 0.95 7.02 6.02
N LYS A 167 2.25 7.13 6.29
CA LYS A 167 2.79 8.19 7.14
C LYS A 167 2.49 9.58 6.56
N ARG A 168 2.81 9.81 5.27
CA ARG A 168 2.50 11.08 4.60
C ARG A 168 1.01 11.41 4.63
N TYR A 169 0.16 10.40 4.45
CA TYR A 169 -1.29 10.55 4.55
C TYR A 169 -1.74 10.97 5.94
N MET A 170 -1.23 10.33 7.00
CA MET A 170 -1.51 10.72 8.39
C MET A 170 -1.05 12.14 8.71
N GLU A 171 0.14 12.53 8.24
CA GLU A 171 0.66 13.90 8.40
C GLU A 171 -0.20 14.92 7.66
N ALA A 172 -0.65 14.59 6.45
CA ALA A 172 -1.55 15.45 5.68
C ALA A 172 -2.89 15.65 6.41
N ILE A 173 -3.48 14.59 6.98
CA ILE A 173 -4.71 14.68 7.78
C ILE A 173 -4.53 15.60 8.99
N ARG A 174 -3.37 15.56 9.65
CA ARG A 174 -3.09 16.45 10.79
C ARG A 174 -3.03 17.91 10.38
N LYS A 175 -2.39 18.21 9.23
CA LYS A 175 -2.02 19.58 8.82
C LYS A 175 -3.09 20.31 8.03
N ASN A 176 -3.99 19.60 7.35
CA ASN A 176 -4.93 20.20 6.39
C ASN A 176 -6.38 20.04 6.83
N THR A 177 -7.23 20.93 6.35
CA THR A 177 -8.66 20.92 6.61
C THR A 177 -9.38 19.87 5.78
N ILE A 178 -9.00 19.73 4.50
CA ILE A 178 -9.53 18.71 3.60
C ILE A 178 -8.36 17.85 3.09
N VAL A 179 -8.53 16.51 3.15
CA VAL A 179 -7.53 15.59 2.62
C VAL A 179 -8.20 14.57 1.70
N MET A 180 -7.67 14.44 0.49
CA MET A 180 -8.09 13.43 -0.47
C MET A 180 -7.07 12.30 -0.48
N GLY A 181 -7.44 11.14 0.08
CA GLY A 181 -6.62 9.92 0.11
C GLY A 181 -7.00 9.01 -1.05
N VAL A 182 -6.16 8.95 -2.08
CA VAL A 182 -6.42 8.21 -3.32
C VAL A 182 -5.45 7.04 -3.46
N GLY A 183 -5.94 5.88 -3.86
CA GLY A 183 -5.08 4.72 -4.11
C GLY A 183 -5.84 3.39 -4.09
N PRO A 184 -5.15 2.28 -4.40
CA PRO A 184 -5.78 0.97 -4.51
C PRO A 184 -6.36 0.47 -3.19
N ALA A 185 -7.28 -0.49 -3.30
CA ALA A 185 -7.87 -1.16 -2.15
C ALA A 185 -6.79 -1.85 -1.30
N GLY A 186 -6.95 -1.81 0.04
CA GLY A 186 -6.00 -2.43 0.98
C GLY A 186 -4.82 -1.56 1.39
N THR A 187 -4.73 -0.31 0.94
CA THR A 187 -3.71 0.66 1.40
C THR A 187 -4.05 1.32 2.75
N GLY A 188 -5.19 0.97 3.36
CA GLY A 188 -5.59 1.44 4.68
C GLY A 188 -6.19 2.86 4.72
N LYS A 189 -6.56 3.45 3.57
CA LYS A 189 -7.11 4.82 3.49
C LYS A 189 -8.24 5.08 4.48
N THR A 190 -9.29 4.30 4.38
CA THR A 190 -10.50 4.43 5.22
C THR A 190 -10.19 4.12 6.68
N TYR A 191 -9.41 3.06 6.95
CA TYR A 191 -9.03 2.67 8.30
C TYR A 191 -8.23 3.76 9.03
N LEU A 192 -7.24 4.36 8.36
CA LEU A 192 -6.44 5.46 8.93
C LEU A 192 -7.26 6.75 9.07
N ALA A 193 -8.19 7.02 8.15
CA ALA A 193 -9.11 8.15 8.28
C ALA A 193 -10.02 8.01 9.51
N VAL A 194 -10.57 6.80 9.75
CA VAL A 194 -11.38 6.49 10.93
C VAL A 194 -10.54 6.61 12.20
N ALA A 195 -9.32 6.08 12.22
CA ALA A 195 -8.42 6.20 13.35
C ALA A 195 -8.08 7.67 13.68
N ALA A 196 -7.86 8.51 12.65
CA ALA A 196 -7.63 9.93 12.81
C ALA A 196 -8.87 10.66 13.35
N ALA A 197 -10.07 10.29 12.88
CA ALA A 197 -11.32 10.85 13.37
C ALA A 197 -11.54 10.53 14.85
N VAL A 198 -11.30 9.27 15.24
CA VAL A 198 -11.42 8.84 16.64
C VAL A 198 -10.38 9.53 17.54
N ALA A 199 -9.14 9.72 17.05
CA ALA A 199 -8.13 10.48 17.78
C ALA A 199 -8.58 11.93 17.99
N ALA A 200 -8.99 12.63 16.94
CA ALA A 200 -9.48 14.01 17.02
C ALA A 200 -10.71 14.16 17.94
N PHE A 201 -11.61 13.17 17.92
CA PHE A 201 -12.78 13.13 18.81
C PHE A 201 -12.39 12.92 20.28
N ARG A 202 -11.48 11.98 20.58
CA ARG A 202 -10.96 11.75 21.93
C ARG A 202 -10.23 12.97 22.49
N ASP A 203 -9.47 13.65 21.64
CA ASP A 203 -8.72 14.87 21.97
C ASP A 203 -9.61 16.13 21.99
N LYS A 204 -10.93 15.98 21.78
CA LYS A 204 -11.92 17.06 21.78
C LYS A 204 -11.61 18.15 20.75
N GLN A 205 -10.91 17.84 19.67
CA GLN A 205 -10.68 18.72 18.55
C GLN A 205 -11.97 18.87 17.70
N VAL A 206 -12.84 17.88 17.73
CA VAL A 206 -14.16 17.87 17.11
C VAL A 206 -15.19 17.31 18.10
N SER A 207 -16.44 17.69 17.93
CA SER A 207 -17.57 17.23 18.77
C SER A 207 -18.29 16.02 18.16
N ARG A 208 -18.10 15.78 16.85
CA ARG A 208 -18.81 14.72 16.10
C ARG A 208 -17.91 14.05 15.07
N ILE A 209 -18.23 12.78 14.79
CA ILE A 209 -17.68 12.01 13.68
C ILE A 209 -18.82 11.69 12.72
N ILE A 210 -18.69 12.06 11.45
CA ILE A 210 -19.68 11.79 10.42
C ILE A 210 -19.03 10.97 9.31
N LEU A 211 -19.52 9.73 9.12
CA LEU A 211 -19.07 8.84 8.07
C LEU A 211 -20.16 8.74 7.01
N THR A 212 -19.76 8.96 5.77
CA THR A 212 -20.70 8.91 4.66
C THR A 212 -20.10 8.19 3.46
N ARG A 213 -20.97 7.57 2.68
CA ARG A 213 -20.60 6.84 1.46
C ARG A 213 -21.66 7.08 0.39
N PRO A 214 -21.32 7.23 -0.89
CA PRO A 214 -22.30 7.23 -1.95
C PRO A 214 -23.00 5.87 -1.97
N ALA A 215 -24.33 5.87 -1.98
CA ALA A 215 -25.10 4.68 -2.24
C ALA A 215 -25.01 4.39 -3.74
N VAL A 216 -24.11 3.48 -4.14
CA VAL A 216 -23.99 3.06 -5.54
C VAL A 216 -24.70 1.73 -5.68
N GLU A 217 -25.65 1.69 -6.57
CA GLU A 217 -26.26 0.45 -7.03
C GLU A 217 -25.26 -0.21 -8.00
N ALA A 218 -24.53 -1.22 -7.55
CA ALA A 218 -23.77 -2.12 -8.43
C ALA A 218 -24.78 -2.97 -9.25
N GLY A 219 -25.41 -2.34 -10.27
CA GLY A 219 -26.36 -3.01 -11.15
C GLY A 219 -27.73 -3.32 -10.57
N GLU A 220 -27.96 -3.19 -9.27
CA GLU A 220 -29.24 -3.39 -8.61
C GLU A 220 -29.87 -2.05 -8.24
N LYS A 221 -31.08 -1.80 -8.75
CA LYS A 221 -31.85 -0.64 -8.33
C LYS A 221 -32.27 -0.82 -6.87
N LEU A 222 -31.92 0.12 -5.99
CA LEU A 222 -32.32 0.15 -4.56
C LEU A 222 -33.83 -0.14 -4.33
N GLY A 223 -34.65 0.01 -5.38
CA GLY A 223 -36.06 -0.31 -5.38
C GLY A 223 -36.43 -1.79 -5.21
N PHE A 224 -35.51 -2.74 -5.44
CA PHE A 224 -35.78 -4.18 -5.36
C PHE A 224 -35.55 -4.80 -3.98
N LEU A 225 -34.84 -4.12 -3.06
CA LEU A 225 -34.65 -4.64 -1.71
C LEU A 225 -35.84 -4.34 -0.83
N PRO A 226 -36.40 -5.31 -0.08
CA PRO A 226 -37.46 -5.07 0.88
C PRO A 226 -36.94 -4.27 2.07
N GLY A 227 -37.80 -3.39 2.65
CA GLY A 227 -37.47 -2.58 3.81
C GLY A 227 -37.41 -1.08 3.52
N ASP A 228 -37.20 -0.30 4.58
CA ASP A 228 -37.02 1.15 4.48
C ASP A 228 -35.66 1.51 3.83
N LEU A 229 -35.48 2.77 3.47
CA LEU A 229 -34.27 3.23 2.78
C LEU A 229 -33.00 2.98 3.62
N GLN A 230 -33.11 3.07 4.93
CA GLN A 230 -31.99 2.91 5.85
C GLN A 230 -31.51 1.46 5.91
N SER A 231 -32.43 0.49 6.00
CA SER A 231 -32.10 -0.94 5.99
C SER A 231 -31.50 -1.40 4.66
N LYS A 232 -31.86 -0.75 3.55
CA LYS A 232 -31.30 -1.03 2.22
C LYS A 232 -29.87 -0.52 2.05
N VAL A 233 -29.50 0.55 2.74
CA VAL A 233 -28.16 1.18 2.63
C VAL A 233 -27.19 0.62 3.67
N ASP A 234 -27.69 0.10 4.78
CA ASP A 234 -26.88 -0.39 5.90
C ASP A 234 -25.77 -1.40 5.51
N PRO A 235 -26.02 -2.38 4.61
CA PRO A 235 -24.95 -3.29 4.15
C PRO A 235 -23.76 -2.58 3.51
N TYR A 236 -23.96 -1.47 2.83
CA TYR A 236 -22.90 -0.69 2.18
C TYR A 236 -22.10 0.15 3.18
N LEU A 237 -22.65 0.40 4.36
CA LEU A 237 -22.01 1.16 5.43
C LEU A 237 -21.24 0.27 6.42
N ARG A 238 -21.42 -1.06 6.37
CA ARG A 238 -20.74 -2.02 7.28
C ARG A 238 -19.24 -1.83 7.40
N PRO A 239 -18.45 -1.64 6.31
CA PRO A 239 -17.01 -1.44 6.44
C PRO A 239 -16.64 -0.22 7.28
N LEU A 240 -17.51 0.80 7.34
CA LEU A 240 -17.30 1.99 8.18
C LEU A 240 -17.56 1.67 9.66
N TYR A 241 -18.60 0.87 9.93
CA TYR A 241 -18.87 0.38 11.29
C TYR A 241 -17.73 -0.48 11.81
N ASP A 242 -17.17 -1.39 11.00
CA ASP A 242 -16.07 -2.26 11.40
C ASP A 242 -14.85 -1.46 11.87
N GLY A 243 -14.51 -0.39 11.16
CA GLY A 243 -13.43 0.51 11.54
C GLY A 243 -13.70 1.21 12.88
N LEU A 244 -14.92 1.70 13.09
CA LEU A 244 -15.30 2.34 14.36
C LEU A 244 -15.34 1.35 15.52
N PHE A 245 -15.83 0.12 15.30
CA PHE A 245 -15.85 -0.93 16.32
C PHE A 245 -14.44 -1.35 16.75
N ASP A 246 -13.50 -1.45 15.80
CA ASP A 246 -12.11 -1.75 16.15
C ASP A 246 -11.48 -0.64 17.02
N MET A 247 -11.79 0.63 16.74
CA MET A 247 -11.23 1.78 17.48
C MET A 247 -11.92 2.04 18.83
N LEU A 248 -13.24 1.93 18.90
CA LEU A 248 -14.02 2.36 20.06
C LEU A 248 -14.54 1.19 20.91
N GLY A 249 -14.69 0.01 20.32
CA GLY A 249 -15.49 -1.09 20.85
C GLY A 249 -16.99 -0.87 20.60
N ALA A 250 -17.76 -1.97 20.61
CA ALA A 250 -19.19 -1.93 20.28
C ALA A 250 -20.00 -1.05 21.24
N ASP A 251 -19.75 -1.19 22.55
CA ASP A 251 -20.53 -0.48 23.58
C ASP A 251 -20.35 1.04 23.50
N ASN A 252 -19.10 1.51 23.35
CA ASN A 252 -18.83 2.95 23.22
C ASN A 252 -19.39 3.49 21.91
N PHE A 253 -19.25 2.74 20.82
CA PHE A 253 -19.81 3.15 19.52
C PHE A 253 -21.32 3.35 19.64
N THR A 254 -22.07 2.36 20.14
CA THR A 254 -23.54 2.44 20.33
C THR A 254 -23.91 3.67 21.17
N LYS A 255 -23.23 3.88 22.30
CA LYS A 255 -23.44 5.03 23.17
C LYS A 255 -23.22 6.38 22.47
N TYR A 256 -22.17 6.50 21.64
CA TYR A 256 -21.90 7.73 20.91
C TYR A 256 -22.85 7.93 19.72
N GLN A 257 -23.30 6.85 19.11
CA GLN A 257 -24.32 6.90 18.04
C GLN A 257 -25.68 7.36 18.60
N GLU A 258 -26.14 6.80 19.71
CA GLU A 258 -27.37 7.22 20.39
C GLU A 258 -27.36 8.70 20.83
N ARG A 259 -26.18 9.21 21.19
CA ARG A 259 -25.99 10.63 21.54
C ARG A 259 -25.86 11.56 20.32
N GLY A 260 -25.83 11.02 19.10
CA GLY A 260 -25.60 11.78 17.90
C GLY A 260 -24.18 12.31 17.73
N SER A 261 -23.21 11.83 18.56
CA SER A 261 -21.80 12.19 18.41
C SER A 261 -21.12 11.41 17.29
N ILE A 262 -21.64 10.27 16.90
CA ILE A 262 -21.21 9.49 15.75
C ILE A 262 -22.42 9.24 14.84
N GLU A 263 -22.27 9.59 13.59
CA GLU A 263 -23.29 9.40 12.55
C GLU A 263 -22.68 8.63 11.38
N VAL A 264 -23.36 7.58 10.93
CA VAL A 264 -23.03 6.86 9.70
C VAL A 264 -24.26 6.92 8.80
N ALA A 265 -24.15 7.59 7.66
CA ALA A 265 -25.28 7.87 6.81
C ALA A 265 -24.91 7.94 5.31
N PRO A 266 -25.86 7.66 4.40
CA PRO A 266 -25.65 7.85 2.97
C PRO A 266 -25.31 9.30 2.62
N LEU A 267 -24.50 9.51 1.59
CA LEU A 267 -24.11 10.84 1.12
C LEU A 267 -25.31 11.76 0.83
N ALA A 268 -26.42 11.21 0.37
CA ALA A 268 -27.63 11.99 0.09
C ALA A 268 -28.17 12.75 1.32
N TYR A 269 -27.95 12.22 2.53
CA TYR A 269 -28.40 12.82 3.79
C TYR A 269 -27.57 14.03 4.23
N MET A 270 -26.47 14.31 3.54
CA MET A 270 -25.65 15.50 3.80
C MET A 270 -26.21 16.75 3.15
N ARG A 271 -27.17 16.60 2.22
CA ARG A 271 -27.72 17.74 1.47
C ARG A 271 -28.47 18.71 2.39
N GLY A 272 -28.19 20.01 2.24
CA GLY A 272 -28.84 21.08 3.01
C GLY A 272 -28.33 21.25 4.44
N ARG A 273 -27.30 20.50 4.84
CA ARG A 273 -26.69 20.60 6.18
C ARG A 273 -25.47 21.49 6.15
N THR A 274 -25.12 22.05 7.30
CA THR A 274 -23.80 22.60 7.62
C THR A 274 -23.22 21.76 8.75
N LEU A 275 -22.03 21.24 8.58
CA LEU A 275 -21.41 20.29 9.50
C LEU A 275 -20.27 21.01 10.25
N ASP A 276 -20.63 21.64 11.38
CA ASP A 276 -19.68 22.32 12.26
C ASP A 276 -19.04 21.35 13.27
N ASP A 277 -17.84 21.67 13.75
CA ASP A 277 -17.08 20.96 14.77
C ASP A 277 -17.06 19.44 14.55
N SER A 278 -16.91 19.03 13.29
CA SER A 278 -17.09 17.65 12.87
C SER A 278 -15.86 17.12 12.14
N PHE A 279 -15.51 15.84 12.39
CA PHE A 279 -14.61 15.10 11.52
C PHE A 279 -15.45 14.29 10.54
N ILE A 280 -15.36 14.62 9.26
CA ILE A 280 -16.23 14.07 8.23
C ILE A 280 -15.41 13.16 7.32
N ILE A 281 -15.89 11.94 7.06
CA ILE A 281 -15.25 11.00 6.15
C ILE A 281 -16.22 10.68 5.03
N LEU A 282 -15.80 10.92 3.78
CA LEU A 282 -16.46 10.44 2.58
C LEU A 282 -15.67 9.28 2.01
N ASP A 283 -16.19 8.07 2.14
CA ASP A 283 -15.57 6.85 1.63
C ASP A 283 -16.12 6.48 0.24
N GLU A 284 -15.32 5.74 -0.57
CA GLU A 284 -15.62 5.34 -1.96
C GLU A 284 -16.04 6.53 -2.84
N ALA A 285 -15.38 7.65 -2.65
CA ALA A 285 -15.71 8.92 -3.28
C ALA A 285 -15.57 8.92 -4.82
N GLN A 286 -14.85 7.96 -5.40
CA GLN A 286 -14.79 7.79 -6.86
C GLN A 286 -16.17 7.50 -7.47
N ASN A 287 -17.10 6.99 -6.66
CA ASN A 287 -18.47 6.68 -7.05
C ASN A 287 -19.45 7.84 -6.81
N THR A 288 -18.96 9.06 -6.60
CA THR A 288 -19.76 10.29 -6.61
C THR A 288 -19.82 10.89 -8.00
N THR A 289 -20.93 11.57 -8.32
CA THR A 289 -20.94 12.49 -9.48
C THR A 289 -20.29 13.81 -9.12
N PRO A 290 -19.89 14.66 -10.10
CA PRO A 290 -19.36 16.01 -9.84
C PRO A 290 -20.26 16.86 -8.95
N GLU A 291 -21.57 16.80 -9.17
CA GLU A 291 -22.56 17.54 -8.38
C GLU A 291 -22.64 17.04 -6.93
N GLN A 292 -22.57 15.71 -6.73
CA GLN A 292 -22.55 15.12 -5.40
C GLN A 292 -21.26 15.49 -4.64
N MET A 293 -20.11 15.44 -5.29
CA MET A 293 -18.83 15.84 -4.69
C MET A 293 -18.84 17.32 -4.31
N LYS A 294 -19.28 18.20 -5.21
CA LYS A 294 -19.42 19.63 -4.93
C LYS A 294 -20.41 19.87 -3.78
N MET A 295 -21.55 19.18 -3.80
CA MET A 295 -22.54 19.24 -2.72
C MET A 295 -21.91 18.88 -1.38
N PHE A 296 -21.13 17.79 -1.31
CA PHE A 296 -20.46 17.32 -0.09
C PHE A 296 -19.43 18.33 0.42
N LEU A 297 -18.50 18.76 -0.44
CA LEU A 297 -17.43 19.69 -0.07
C LEU A 297 -17.96 21.02 0.49
N THR A 298 -19.11 21.45 0.01
CA THR A 298 -19.77 22.69 0.50
C THR A 298 -20.58 22.49 1.79
N ARG A 299 -20.53 21.31 2.42
CA ARG A 299 -21.15 21.05 3.74
C ARG A 299 -20.21 21.34 4.90
N LEU A 300 -18.91 21.49 4.62
CA LEU A 300 -17.90 21.75 5.64
C LEU A 300 -18.25 23.03 6.40
N GLY A 301 -18.42 22.93 7.70
CA GLY A 301 -18.65 24.05 8.60
C GLY A 301 -17.40 24.45 9.37
N PHE A 302 -17.54 25.42 10.27
CA PHE A 302 -16.44 25.91 11.09
C PHE A 302 -15.93 24.82 12.06
N GLY A 303 -14.64 24.82 12.33
CA GLY A 303 -14.02 23.83 13.23
C GLY A 303 -13.99 22.40 12.69
N SER A 304 -14.39 22.18 11.43
CA SER A 304 -14.51 20.85 10.85
C SER A 304 -13.33 20.46 9.96
N LYS A 305 -13.13 19.15 9.83
CA LYS A 305 -12.14 18.52 8.96
C LYS A 305 -12.82 17.46 8.11
N ALA A 306 -12.45 17.36 6.83
CA ALA A 306 -12.96 16.33 5.93
C ALA A 306 -11.83 15.48 5.36
N VAL A 307 -12.04 14.16 5.36
CA VAL A 307 -11.17 13.20 4.69
C VAL A 307 -11.99 12.46 3.63
N ILE A 308 -11.52 12.51 2.40
CA ILE A 308 -12.17 11.91 1.24
C ILE A 308 -11.30 10.75 0.79
N THR A 309 -11.83 9.52 0.81
CA THR A 309 -11.11 8.32 0.39
C THR A 309 -11.70 7.74 -0.88
N GLY A 310 -10.84 7.20 -1.75
CA GLY A 310 -11.31 6.58 -2.99
C GLY A 310 -10.22 5.90 -3.80
N ASP A 311 -10.68 5.12 -4.78
CA ASP A 311 -9.86 4.45 -5.77
C ASP A 311 -10.30 4.85 -7.17
N ILE A 312 -9.53 5.68 -7.85
CA ILE A 312 -9.86 6.19 -9.19
C ILE A 312 -9.83 5.12 -10.30
N THR A 313 -9.38 3.91 -9.98
CA THR A 313 -9.38 2.76 -10.90
C THR A 313 -10.68 1.94 -10.80
N GLN A 314 -11.40 2.04 -9.67
CA GLN A 314 -12.62 1.28 -9.38
C GLN A 314 -13.86 2.19 -9.41
N ILE A 315 -14.22 2.69 -10.60
CA ILE A 315 -15.36 3.58 -10.79
C ILE A 315 -16.55 2.77 -11.28
N ASP A 316 -17.58 2.63 -10.44
CA ASP A 316 -18.79 1.85 -10.71
C ASP A 316 -20.02 2.74 -11.06
N LEU A 317 -19.78 3.96 -11.55
CA LEU A 317 -20.84 4.89 -11.91
C LEU A 317 -21.59 4.42 -13.16
N PRO A 318 -22.94 4.34 -13.11
CA PRO A 318 -23.73 3.89 -14.24
C PRO A 318 -23.68 4.89 -15.42
N GLY A 319 -23.75 4.37 -16.65
CA GLY A 319 -23.90 5.18 -17.86
C GLY A 319 -22.67 6.03 -18.24
N GLY A 320 -21.47 5.65 -17.81
CA GLY A 320 -20.24 6.37 -18.18
C GLY A 320 -20.12 7.79 -17.58
N LYS A 321 -20.85 8.07 -16.51
CA LYS A 321 -20.77 9.35 -15.79
C LYS A 321 -19.36 9.61 -15.29
N GLN A 322 -18.96 10.87 -15.28
CA GLN A 322 -17.65 11.28 -14.75
C GLN A 322 -17.63 11.16 -13.22
N SER A 323 -16.49 10.70 -12.69
CA SER A 323 -16.26 10.64 -11.27
C SER A 323 -16.01 12.03 -10.68
N GLY A 324 -16.80 12.37 -9.67
CA GLY A 324 -16.65 13.63 -8.92
C GLY A 324 -15.32 13.70 -8.19
N LEU A 325 -14.76 12.57 -7.72
CA LEU A 325 -13.43 12.55 -7.13
C LEU A 325 -12.36 12.93 -8.16
N ARG A 326 -12.41 12.35 -9.38
CA ARG A 326 -11.45 12.72 -10.44
C ARG A 326 -11.52 14.20 -10.83
N GLU A 327 -12.72 14.76 -10.84
CA GLU A 327 -12.90 16.19 -11.11
C GLU A 327 -12.35 17.03 -9.96
N ALA A 328 -12.71 16.71 -8.71
CA ALA A 328 -12.24 17.43 -7.53
C ALA A 328 -10.71 17.45 -7.43
N LEU A 329 -10.02 16.32 -7.71
CA LEU A 329 -8.56 16.26 -7.72
C LEU A 329 -7.94 17.24 -8.73
N ARG A 330 -8.58 17.49 -9.86
CA ARG A 330 -8.09 18.48 -10.85
C ARG A 330 -8.39 19.91 -10.48
N VAL A 331 -9.62 20.17 -10.00
CA VAL A 331 -10.12 21.53 -9.74
C VAL A 331 -9.51 22.11 -8.47
N LEU A 332 -9.22 21.27 -7.46
CA LEU A 332 -8.79 21.69 -6.13
C LEU A 332 -7.28 21.53 -5.88
N ASP A 333 -6.50 21.24 -6.92
CA ASP A 333 -5.06 20.93 -6.80
C ASP A 333 -4.24 22.06 -6.16
N HIS A 334 -4.66 23.33 -6.31
CA HIS A 334 -3.93 24.49 -5.79
C HIS A 334 -4.69 25.25 -4.70
N VAL A 335 -5.72 24.63 -4.11
CA VAL A 335 -6.49 25.29 -3.06
C VAL A 335 -5.81 25.10 -1.71
N GLU A 336 -5.43 26.18 -1.05
CA GLU A 336 -4.81 26.15 0.27
C GLU A 336 -5.72 25.46 1.30
N GLY A 337 -5.14 24.67 2.19
CA GLY A 337 -5.89 23.87 3.18
C GLY A 337 -6.45 22.54 2.65
N ILE A 338 -6.25 22.24 1.35
CA ILE A 338 -6.61 20.96 0.72
C ILE A 338 -5.33 20.22 0.34
N ALA A 339 -5.21 18.98 0.80
CA ALA A 339 -4.09 18.10 0.45
C ALA A 339 -4.57 16.88 -0.35
N GLN A 340 -3.79 16.50 -1.35
CA GLN A 340 -3.98 15.27 -2.12
C GLN A 340 -2.87 14.28 -1.77
N CYS A 341 -3.26 13.08 -1.33
CA CYS A 341 -2.34 12.02 -0.96
C CYS A 341 -2.57 10.79 -1.82
N TYR A 342 -1.55 10.41 -2.57
CA TYR A 342 -1.58 9.22 -3.42
C TYR A 342 -0.86 8.08 -2.75
N LEU A 343 -1.61 7.01 -2.45
CA LEU A 343 -1.07 5.73 -2.02
C LEU A 343 -0.96 4.81 -3.23
N THR A 344 0.05 3.95 -3.22
CA THR A 344 0.39 3.08 -4.33
C THR A 344 0.26 1.60 -3.94
N GLU A 345 0.50 0.70 -4.87
CA GLU A 345 0.56 -0.73 -4.58
C GLU A 345 1.61 -1.08 -3.52
N LYS A 346 2.68 -0.28 -3.37
CA LYS A 346 3.68 -0.44 -2.31
C LYS A 346 3.12 -0.18 -0.90
N ASP A 347 2.00 0.53 -0.81
CA ASP A 347 1.32 0.83 0.44
C ASP A 347 0.23 -0.19 0.80
N VAL A 348 0.04 -1.23 -0.02
CA VAL A 348 -0.96 -2.28 0.24
C VAL A 348 -0.52 -3.15 1.41
N VAL A 349 -1.31 -3.16 2.47
CA VAL A 349 -1.11 -3.96 3.68
C VAL A 349 -2.22 -5.02 3.73
N ARG A 350 -1.99 -6.14 3.08
CA ARG A 350 -2.93 -7.28 3.01
C ARG A 350 -2.22 -8.60 3.31
N HIS A 351 -3.01 -9.59 3.69
CA HIS A 351 -2.52 -10.96 3.83
C HIS A 351 -1.84 -11.42 2.52
N GLU A 352 -0.68 -12.07 2.62
CA GLU A 352 0.15 -12.47 1.49
C GLU A 352 -0.61 -13.28 0.44
N LEU A 353 -1.44 -14.24 0.88
CA LEU A 353 -2.28 -15.03 -0.02
C LEU A 353 -3.26 -14.15 -0.82
N VAL A 354 -3.82 -13.09 -0.20
CA VAL A 354 -4.72 -12.16 -0.88
C VAL A 354 -3.97 -11.36 -1.94
N GLN A 355 -2.73 -10.94 -1.67
CA GLN A 355 -1.89 -10.27 -2.69
C GLN A 355 -1.62 -11.20 -3.88
N ARG A 356 -1.28 -12.47 -3.62
CA ARG A 356 -1.07 -13.49 -4.67
C ARG A 356 -2.34 -13.73 -5.49
N ILE A 357 -3.51 -13.78 -4.85
CA ILE A 357 -4.81 -13.92 -5.54
C ILE A 357 -5.04 -12.72 -6.46
N VAL A 358 -4.91 -11.49 -5.97
CA VAL A 358 -5.10 -10.27 -6.76
C VAL A 358 -4.16 -10.24 -7.96
N LYS A 359 -2.89 -10.57 -7.76
CA LYS A 359 -1.89 -10.65 -8.83
C LYS A 359 -2.26 -11.70 -9.89
N ALA A 360 -2.70 -12.89 -9.46
CA ALA A 360 -3.10 -13.95 -10.39
C ALA A 360 -4.32 -13.54 -11.24
N TYR A 361 -5.31 -12.86 -10.65
CA TYR A 361 -6.45 -12.33 -11.41
C TYR A 361 -6.04 -11.23 -12.39
N ALA A 362 -5.19 -10.30 -12.00
CA ALA A 362 -4.67 -9.23 -12.87
C ALA A 362 -3.90 -9.82 -14.06
N GLU A 363 -3.06 -10.84 -13.83
CA GLU A 363 -2.35 -11.54 -14.89
C GLU A 363 -3.30 -12.31 -15.83
N TYR A 364 -4.36 -12.89 -15.29
CA TYR A 364 -5.38 -13.55 -16.09
C TYR A 364 -6.16 -12.58 -16.97
N GLU A 365 -6.57 -11.44 -16.41
CA GLU A 365 -7.28 -10.38 -17.12
C GLU A 365 -6.43 -9.75 -18.22
N SER A 366 -5.13 -9.53 -17.97
CA SER A 366 -4.20 -9.00 -18.97
C SER A 366 -3.99 -9.95 -20.16
N LYS A 367 -4.18 -11.27 -19.95
CA LYS A 367 -4.06 -12.32 -20.98
C LYS A 367 -5.38 -12.58 -21.74
N LYS A 368 -6.52 -12.05 -21.23
CA LYS A 368 -7.78 -12.12 -22.00
C LYS A 368 -7.64 -11.30 -23.28
N PRO A 369 -7.89 -11.90 -24.48
CA PRO A 369 -7.94 -11.12 -25.70
C PRO A 369 -8.97 -10.01 -25.54
N LYS A 370 -8.55 -8.76 -25.74
CA LYS A 370 -9.49 -7.67 -25.96
C LYS A 370 -10.17 -7.97 -27.29
N ASP A 371 -11.21 -8.82 -27.30
CA ASP A 371 -12.25 -8.79 -28.32
C ASP A 371 -13.25 -9.95 -28.21
N ARG A 372 -14.50 -9.64 -28.14
CA ARG A 372 -15.44 -9.61 -29.27
C ARG A 372 -16.63 -8.75 -28.84
N PRO A 373 -17.13 -7.83 -29.68
CA PRO A 373 -18.40 -7.19 -29.42
C PRO A 373 -19.44 -8.31 -29.29
N GLU A 374 -20.17 -8.30 -28.17
CA GLU A 374 -21.27 -9.24 -27.94
C GLU A 374 -22.16 -9.27 -29.18
N ALA A 375 -22.24 -10.42 -29.84
CA ALA A 375 -23.14 -10.65 -30.93
C ALA A 375 -24.57 -10.36 -30.41
N LYS A 376 -25.21 -9.36 -31.00
CA LYS A 376 -26.60 -9.02 -30.69
C LYS A 376 -27.43 -10.29 -30.76
N PRO A 377 -28.29 -10.57 -29.76
CA PRO A 377 -29.14 -11.76 -29.80
C PRO A 377 -29.97 -11.76 -31.06
N HIS A 378 -29.88 -12.84 -31.83
CA HIS A 378 -30.67 -13.05 -33.02
C HIS A 378 -32.15 -12.86 -32.64
N ARG A 379 -32.75 -11.81 -33.24
CA ARG A 379 -34.17 -11.56 -33.19
C ARG A 379 -34.88 -12.72 -33.89
N PHE A 380 -35.47 -13.64 -33.15
CA PHE A 380 -36.39 -14.65 -33.70
C PHE A 380 -37.55 -13.92 -34.36
N VAL A 381 -37.57 -13.90 -35.71
CA VAL A 381 -38.71 -13.48 -36.48
C VAL A 381 -39.73 -14.61 -36.43
N ARG A 382 -40.78 -14.45 -35.63
CA ARG A 382 -41.96 -15.30 -35.71
C ARG A 382 -42.61 -15.12 -37.09
N ARG A 383 -42.51 -16.13 -37.95
CA ARG A 383 -43.38 -16.24 -39.14
C ARG A 383 -44.83 -16.33 -38.61
N ARG A 384 -45.65 -15.36 -39.00
CA ARG A 384 -47.08 -15.50 -38.98
C ARG A 384 -47.45 -16.51 -40.08
N GLU A 385 -48.04 -17.63 -39.67
CA GLU A 385 -48.82 -18.47 -40.57
C GLU A 385 -50.19 -17.84 -40.67
N GLU A 386 -50.53 -17.44 -41.91
CA GLU A 386 -51.89 -17.09 -42.29
C GLU A 386 -52.68 -18.39 -42.51
N LYS A 387 -53.79 -18.50 -41.82
CA LYS A 387 -55.02 -19.16 -42.25
C LYS A 387 -56.23 -18.46 -41.66
#